data_e220f29a05d2c319b15fb99dbf49443a
#
_entry.id   e220f29a05d2c319b15fb99dbf49443a
#
_cell.length_a   1.000
_cell.length_b   1.000
_cell.length_c   1.000
_cell.angle_alpha   90.00
_cell.angle_beta   90.00
_cell.angle_gamma   90.00
#
_symmetry.space_group_name_H-M   'P 1'
#
loop_
_entity.id
_entity.type
_entity.pdbx_description
1 polymer ?
#
loop_
_entity_poly.entity_id
_entity_poly.type
_entity_poly.pdbx_seq_one_letter_code
_entity_poly.pdbx_strand_id
1 'polypeptide(L)'
;MELLNERWVPVLGYEGRYEVSDHGRLRSLSRYRRGKSGCMVPVPGRIMALSTKKYKASGRTLPYQEIRLRDGSSRDVPGKTFLVHRLVAQAFIGELFEGCHVDHIDGNYGNNHYSNLRILTAKEHGLLHPCISNTQRHAKMQAAAQAKIAAMRQAGEIVGRYRVKPEVVG
;
A
#
# COMPACT_ATOMS: atom_id res chain seq x y z
N MET A 1 0.70 -16.42 13.88
CA MET A 1 1.06 -17.45 12.92
C MET A 1 1.74 -16.75 11.76
N GLU A 2 3.02 -16.98 11.54
CA GLU A 2 3.72 -16.46 10.36
C GLU A 2 3.29 -17.29 9.15
N LEU A 3 3.00 -16.61 8.04
CA LEU A 3 2.71 -17.29 6.79
C LEU A 3 4.03 -17.81 6.21
N LEU A 4 4.05 -19.03 5.71
CA LEU A 4 5.21 -19.58 4.99
C LEU A 4 5.53 -18.66 3.80
N ASN A 5 6.81 -18.21 3.73
CA ASN A 5 7.35 -17.32 2.70
C ASN A 5 6.87 -15.86 2.72
N GLU A 6 6.34 -15.35 3.84
CA GLU A 6 6.00 -13.93 3.95
C GLU A 6 7.26 -13.06 4.03
N ARG A 7 7.38 -12.11 3.11
CA ARG A 7 8.52 -11.17 3.06
C ARG A 7 8.18 -9.89 3.82
N TRP A 8 9.14 -9.39 4.59
CA TRP A 8 9.02 -8.18 5.38
C TRP A 8 10.05 -7.15 4.93
N VAL A 9 9.63 -5.91 4.74
CA VAL A 9 10.48 -4.79 4.30
C VAL A 9 10.24 -3.59 5.21
N PRO A 10 11.28 -2.83 5.59
CA PRO A 10 11.13 -1.60 6.37
C PRO A 10 10.16 -0.62 5.70
N VAL A 11 9.31 0.01 6.51
CA VAL A 11 8.46 1.10 6.04
C VAL A 11 9.32 2.33 5.81
N LEU A 12 9.27 2.90 4.60
CA LEU A 12 10.06 4.08 4.20
C LEU A 12 9.83 5.26 5.16
N GLY A 13 10.91 5.80 5.71
CA GLY A 13 10.90 6.87 6.72
C GLY A 13 10.56 6.40 8.14
N TYR A 14 10.49 5.09 8.36
CA TYR A 14 10.24 4.45 9.66
C TYR A 14 11.15 3.23 9.87
N GLU A 15 12.30 3.21 9.22
CA GLU A 15 13.30 2.14 9.30
C GLU A 15 13.69 1.87 10.75
N GLY A 16 13.89 0.59 11.10
CA GLY A 16 14.19 0.17 12.46
C GLY A 16 13.02 0.24 13.45
N ARG A 17 11.82 0.65 12.99
CA ARG A 17 10.63 0.78 13.84
C ARG A 17 9.46 -0.06 13.38
N TYR A 18 9.20 -0.06 12.06
CA TYR A 18 8.08 -0.77 11.46
C TYR A 18 8.47 -1.42 10.15
N GLU A 19 7.88 -2.57 9.92
CA GLU A 19 7.97 -3.28 8.65
C GLU A 19 6.57 -3.60 8.13
N VAL A 20 6.47 -3.65 6.81
CA VAL A 20 5.28 -4.06 6.07
C VAL A 20 5.58 -5.36 5.34
N SER A 21 4.61 -6.27 5.30
CA SER A 21 4.73 -7.52 4.55
C SER A 21 4.08 -7.42 3.18
N ASP A 22 4.50 -8.32 2.29
CA ASP A 22 3.90 -8.50 0.97
C ASP A 22 2.44 -9.00 1.02
N HIS A 23 1.98 -9.45 2.17
CA HIS A 23 0.58 -9.80 2.45
C HIS A 23 -0.26 -8.66 3.05
N GLY A 24 0.31 -7.46 3.21
CA GLY A 24 -0.41 -6.31 3.79
C GLY A 24 -0.49 -6.31 5.31
N ARG A 25 0.34 -7.11 5.99
CA ARG A 25 0.47 -7.04 7.45
C ARG A 25 1.55 -6.02 7.83
N LEU A 26 1.44 -5.43 9.02
CA LEU A 26 2.45 -4.55 9.58
C LEU A 26 2.93 -5.08 10.93
N ARG A 27 4.21 -4.92 11.21
CA ARG A 27 4.78 -5.21 12.52
C ARG A 27 5.64 -4.06 13.03
N SER A 28 5.61 -3.86 14.36
CA SER A 28 6.59 -3.03 15.04
C SER A 28 7.80 -3.90 15.41
N LEU A 29 8.99 -3.32 15.29
CA LEU A 29 10.22 -3.98 15.70
C LEU A 29 10.48 -3.79 17.20
N SER A 30 11.18 -4.76 17.80
CA SER A 30 11.67 -4.63 19.17
C SER A 30 12.64 -3.46 19.28
N ARG A 31 12.47 -2.64 20.31
CA ARG A 31 13.29 -1.44 20.53
C ARG A 31 13.32 -1.07 22.02
N TYR A 32 14.21 -0.19 22.37
CA TYR A 32 14.20 0.44 23.69
C TYR A 32 13.54 1.83 23.61
N ARG A 33 12.89 2.23 24.67
CA ARG A 33 12.37 3.59 24.87
C ARG A 33 12.80 4.15 26.21
N ARG A 34 12.96 5.44 26.30
CA ARG A 34 13.23 6.12 27.57
C ARG A 34 11.97 6.11 28.45
N GLY A 35 12.10 5.54 29.64
CA GLY A 35 11.06 5.55 30.66
C GLY A 35 10.98 6.92 31.39
N LYS A 36 10.01 7.06 32.30
CA LYS A 36 9.81 8.30 33.07
C LYS A 36 11.01 8.64 33.98
N SER A 37 11.68 7.60 34.52
CA SER A 37 12.88 7.72 35.38
C SER A 37 14.19 7.86 34.59
N GLY A 38 14.11 8.02 33.25
CA GLY A 38 15.30 8.09 32.39
C GLY A 38 15.90 6.75 32.01
N CYS A 39 15.50 5.63 32.63
CA CYS A 39 15.97 4.29 32.29
C CYS A 39 15.44 3.85 30.91
N MET A 40 16.20 2.96 30.27
CA MET A 40 15.79 2.33 28.99
C MET A 40 14.86 1.15 29.27
N VAL A 41 13.66 1.21 28.70
CA VAL A 41 12.64 0.16 28.85
C VAL A 41 12.48 -0.57 27.53
N PRO A 42 12.58 -1.91 27.51
CA PRO A 42 12.35 -2.69 26.30
C PRO A 42 10.89 -2.61 25.85
N VAL A 43 10.68 -2.48 24.56
CA VAL A 43 9.37 -2.55 23.90
C VAL A 43 9.44 -3.69 22.89
N PRO A 44 8.74 -4.80 23.14
CA PRO A 44 8.77 -5.93 22.22
C PRO A 44 8.11 -5.59 20.89
N GLY A 45 8.62 -6.18 19.82
CA GLY A 45 7.99 -6.12 18.50
C GLY A 45 6.69 -6.93 18.49
N ARG A 46 5.74 -6.52 17.65
CA ARG A 46 4.46 -7.22 17.52
C ARG A 46 3.79 -6.93 16.18
N ILE A 47 2.98 -7.87 15.72
CA ILE A 47 2.04 -7.61 14.62
C ILE A 47 1.03 -6.55 15.09
N MET A 48 0.78 -5.57 14.24
CA MET A 48 -0.08 -4.44 14.54
C MET A 48 -1.50 -4.70 14.01
N ALA A 49 -2.49 -4.36 14.81
CA ALA A 49 -3.88 -4.38 14.36
C ALA A 49 -4.13 -3.24 13.36
N LEU A 50 -4.77 -3.55 12.26
CA LEU A 50 -5.20 -2.60 11.25
C LEU A 50 -6.61 -2.10 11.56
N SER A 51 -6.88 -0.85 11.28
CA SER A 51 -8.24 -0.30 11.32
C SER A 51 -8.82 -0.22 9.92
N THR A 52 -10.13 -0.46 9.79
CA THR A 52 -10.84 -0.29 8.53
C THR A 52 -11.62 1.01 8.57
N LYS A 53 -11.31 1.92 7.67
CA LYS A 53 -12.02 3.18 7.53
C LYS A 53 -12.78 3.26 6.21
N LYS A 54 -13.99 3.72 6.30
CA LYS A 54 -14.87 3.90 5.14
C LYS A 54 -14.61 5.27 4.50
N TYR A 55 -14.06 5.28 3.31
CA TYR A 55 -13.85 6.49 2.52
C TYR A 55 -14.96 6.65 1.49
N LYS A 56 -15.50 7.85 1.38
CA LYS A 56 -16.45 8.19 0.31
C LYS A 56 -15.67 8.63 -0.93
N ALA A 57 -15.84 7.91 -2.02
CA ALA A 57 -15.25 8.27 -3.32
C ALA A 57 -16.25 7.96 -4.44
N SER A 58 -16.51 8.92 -5.31
CA SER A 58 -17.40 8.79 -6.48
C SER A 58 -18.76 8.15 -6.16
N GLY A 59 -19.37 8.56 -5.02
CA GLY A 59 -20.66 8.02 -4.56
C GLY A 59 -20.62 6.63 -3.93
N ARG A 60 -19.44 6.02 -3.82
CA ARG A 60 -19.23 4.71 -3.18
C ARG A 60 -18.53 4.85 -1.84
N THR A 61 -18.77 3.90 -0.96
CA THR A 61 -18.06 3.78 0.32
C THR A 61 -17.03 2.67 0.22
N LEU A 62 -15.76 3.03 0.32
CA LEU A 62 -14.62 2.12 0.12
C LEU A 62 -13.99 1.78 1.48
N PRO A 63 -13.96 0.50 1.91
CA PRO A 63 -13.45 0.09 3.22
C PRO A 63 -11.94 -0.16 3.15
N TYR A 64 -11.13 0.90 3.12
CA TYR A 64 -9.68 0.76 3.13
C TYR A 64 -9.15 0.42 4.53
N GLN A 65 -8.10 -0.42 4.55
CA GLN A 65 -7.31 -0.66 5.75
C GLN A 65 -6.28 0.44 5.94
N GLU A 66 -6.20 0.95 7.17
CA GLU A 66 -5.25 1.99 7.55
C GLU A 66 -4.50 1.63 8.84
N ILE A 67 -3.34 2.24 9.01
CA ILE A 67 -2.50 2.13 10.20
C ILE A 67 -1.95 3.49 10.60
N ARG A 68 -1.84 3.73 11.90
CA ARG A 68 -1.21 4.92 12.44
C ARG A 68 0.20 4.59 12.92
N LEU A 69 1.20 5.23 12.31
CA LEU A 69 2.61 5.07 12.64
C LEU A 69 3.15 6.30 13.34
N ARG A 70 4.09 6.10 14.28
CA ARG A 70 4.78 7.16 15.01
C ARG A 70 6.28 7.04 14.77
N ASP A 71 6.93 8.15 14.45
CA ASP A 71 8.38 8.23 14.28
C ASP A 71 9.14 8.14 15.61
N GLY A 72 8.44 8.36 16.73
CA GLY A 72 8.99 8.30 18.09
C GLY A 72 9.81 9.50 18.51
N SER A 73 9.75 10.59 17.77
CA SER A 73 10.41 11.86 18.12
C SER A 73 9.89 12.42 19.47
N SER A 74 8.59 12.35 19.70
CA SER A 74 7.95 12.70 20.96
C SER A 74 6.63 11.96 21.17
N ARG A 75 6.16 11.90 22.43
CA ARG A 75 4.81 11.39 22.74
C ARG A 75 3.72 12.36 22.28
N ASP A 76 4.04 13.63 22.23
CA ASP A 76 3.11 14.72 21.91
C ASP A 76 2.93 14.88 20.40
N VAL A 77 3.84 14.31 19.57
CA VAL A 77 3.68 14.30 18.13
C VAL A 77 2.68 13.22 17.72
N PRO A 78 1.55 13.61 17.15
CA PRO A 78 0.56 12.63 16.67
C PRO A 78 1.16 11.79 15.53
N GLY A 79 0.94 10.47 15.59
CA GLY A 79 1.35 9.58 14.49
C GLY A 79 0.62 9.93 13.19
N LYS A 80 1.27 9.67 12.06
CA LYS A 80 0.69 9.79 10.73
C LYS A 80 -0.10 8.53 10.36
N THR A 81 -1.25 8.71 9.70
CA THR A 81 -2.08 7.61 9.22
C THR A 81 -1.73 7.28 7.78
N PHE A 82 -1.57 6.02 7.49
CA PHE A 82 -1.22 5.49 6.17
C PHE A 82 -2.25 4.46 5.73
N LEU A 83 -2.56 4.44 4.44
CA LEU A 83 -3.33 3.36 3.82
C LEU A 83 -2.41 2.18 3.56
N VAL A 84 -2.82 0.99 4.01
CA VAL A 84 -1.97 -0.22 3.96
C VAL A 84 -1.56 -0.58 2.54
N HIS A 85 -2.51 -0.57 1.58
CA HIS A 85 -2.20 -0.86 0.17
C HIS A 85 -1.13 0.07 -0.42
N ARG A 86 -1.07 1.34 0.02
CA ARG A 86 -0.02 2.28 -0.43
C ARG A 86 1.35 1.93 0.14
N LEU A 87 1.41 1.51 1.42
CA LEU A 87 2.66 1.04 2.03
C LEU A 87 3.19 -0.22 1.33
N VAL A 88 2.30 -1.18 1.05
CA VAL A 88 2.66 -2.40 0.31
C VAL A 88 3.12 -2.07 -1.11
N ALA A 89 2.38 -1.24 -1.84
CA ALA A 89 2.74 -0.86 -3.20
C ALA A 89 4.12 -0.17 -3.25
N GLN A 90 4.39 0.74 -2.31
CA GLN A 90 5.67 1.43 -2.20
C GLN A 90 6.83 0.48 -1.86
N ALA A 91 6.58 -0.53 -1.02
CA ALA A 91 7.61 -1.45 -0.58
C ALA A 91 7.95 -2.53 -1.63
N PHE A 92 6.94 -3.07 -2.34
CA PHE A 92 7.09 -4.27 -3.16
C PHE A 92 6.87 -4.07 -4.65
N ILE A 93 6.19 -2.98 -5.07
CA ILE A 93 5.90 -2.75 -6.48
C ILE A 93 6.80 -1.66 -7.04
N GLY A 94 6.80 -0.47 -6.44
CA GLY A 94 7.62 0.65 -6.92
C GLY A 94 7.36 1.95 -6.19
N GLU A 95 8.09 2.98 -6.59
CA GLU A 95 7.95 4.31 -6.02
C GLU A 95 6.60 4.93 -6.35
N LEU A 96 5.95 5.52 -5.34
CA LEU A 96 4.71 6.26 -5.51
C LEU A 96 5.04 7.69 -5.96
N PHE A 97 4.49 8.11 -7.08
CA PHE A 97 4.62 9.48 -7.61
C PHE A 97 3.37 10.30 -7.30
N GLU A 98 3.47 11.61 -7.43
CA GLU A 98 2.36 12.51 -7.18
C GLU A 98 1.20 12.25 -8.17
N GLY A 99 -0.03 12.19 -7.64
CA GLY A 99 -1.22 11.89 -8.44
C GLY A 99 -1.39 10.41 -8.84
N CYS A 100 -0.53 9.49 -8.37
CA CYS A 100 -0.72 8.07 -8.63
C CYS A 100 -1.86 7.47 -7.80
N HIS A 101 -2.53 6.49 -8.40
CA HIS A 101 -3.53 5.65 -7.75
C HIS A 101 -2.95 4.25 -7.50
N VAL A 102 -3.18 3.71 -6.32
CA VAL A 102 -2.93 2.28 -6.05
C VAL A 102 -4.27 1.58 -6.09
N ASP A 103 -4.41 0.66 -7.04
CA ASP A 103 -5.67 -0.01 -7.37
C ASP A 103 -5.61 -1.49 -6.99
N HIS A 104 -6.73 -2.04 -6.54
CA HIS A 104 -6.92 -3.46 -6.24
C HIS A 104 -7.46 -4.18 -7.48
N ILE A 105 -6.69 -5.11 -8.02
CA ILE A 105 -6.99 -5.81 -9.28
C ILE A 105 -8.29 -6.60 -9.17
N ASP A 106 -8.54 -7.23 -8.04
CA ASP A 106 -9.75 -8.01 -7.76
C ASP A 106 -10.94 -7.17 -7.29
N GLY A 107 -10.74 -5.86 -7.05
CA GLY A 107 -11.75 -4.96 -6.51
C GLY A 107 -12.04 -5.17 -5.00
N ASN A 108 -11.30 -6.04 -4.32
CA ASN A 108 -11.41 -6.26 -2.88
C ASN A 108 -10.43 -5.36 -2.13
N TYR A 109 -10.91 -4.30 -1.52
CA TYR A 109 -10.11 -3.31 -0.78
C TYR A 109 -9.46 -3.86 0.52
N GLY A 110 -9.82 -5.06 0.95
CA GLY A 110 -9.21 -5.77 2.07
C GLY A 110 -8.02 -6.65 1.64
N ASN A 111 -7.90 -6.99 0.36
CA ASN A 111 -6.84 -7.83 -0.17
C ASN A 111 -5.62 -6.99 -0.55
N ASN A 112 -4.76 -6.72 0.42
CA ASN A 112 -3.56 -5.91 0.25
C ASN A 112 -2.31 -6.72 -0.12
N HIS A 113 -2.46 -7.95 -0.63
CA HIS A 113 -1.33 -8.72 -1.16
C HIS A 113 -0.70 -7.98 -2.35
N TYR A 114 0.63 -7.90 -2.40
CA TYR A 114 1.34 -7.09 -3.40
C TYR A 114 0.98 -7.46 -4.85
N SER A 115 0.74 -8.75 -5.13
CA SER A 115 0.37 -9.23 -6.48
C SER A 115 -1.04 -8.79 -6.91
N ASN A 116 -1.88 -8.39 -5.95
CA ASN A 116 -3.22 -7.86 -6.20
C ASN A 116 -3.24 -6.34 -6.35
N LEU A 117 -2.09 -5.67 -6.20
CA LEU A 117 -2.00 -4.22 -6.26
C LEU A 117 -1.29 -3.78 -7.55
N ARG A 118 -1.68 -2.63 -8.06
CA ARG A 118 -1.00 -1.96 -9.18
C ARG A 118 -0.98 -0.47 -8.96
N ILE A 119 0.11 0.18 -9.42
CA ILE A 119 0.25 1.63 -9.41
C ILE A 119 -0.16 2.14 -10.79
N LEU A 120 -1.08 3.09 -10.82
CA LEU A 120 -1.67 3.65 -12.02
C LEU A 120 -1.57 5.18 -12.00
N THR A 121 -1.49 5.78 -13.17
CA THR A 121 -1.77 7.21 -13.34
C THR A 121 -3.28 7.47 -13.24
N ALA A 122 -3.68 8.71 -13.03
CA ALA A 122 -5.09 9.10 -13.03
C ALA A 122 -5.78 8.74 -14.37
N LYS A 123 -5.06 8.84 -15.49
CA LYS A 123 -5.56 8.48 -16.83
C LYS A 123 -5.81 6.98 -16.95
N GLU A 124 -4.85 6.15 -16.53
CA GLU A 124 -4.99 4.69 -16.53
C GLU A 124 -6.12 4.23 -15.60
N HIS A 125 -6.17 4.79 -14.40
CA HIS A 125 -7.23 4.49 -13.43
C HIS A 125 -8.62 4.86 -13.98
N GLY A 126 -8.75 6.04 -14.63
CA GLY A 126 -10.00 6.45 -15.28
C GLY A 126 -10.43 5.53 -16.44
N LEU A 127 -9.49 4.96 -17.19
CA LEU A 127 -9.78 3.98 -18.24
C LEU A 127 -10.27 2.64 -17.67
N LEU A 128 -9.72 2.21 -16.52
CA LEU A 128 -10.08 0.94 -15.88
C LEU A 128 -11.39 1.03 -15.09
N HIS A 129 -11.69 2.20 -14.53
CA HIS A 129 -12.87 2.45 -13.73
C HIS A 129 -13.75 3.56 -14.33
N PRO A 130 -14.26 3.38 -15.57
CA PRO A 130 -15.17 4.37 -16.16
C PRO A 130 -16.43 4.46 -15.32
N CYS A 131 -16.96 5.68 -15.17
CA CYS A 131 -18.17 5.95 -14.41
C CYS A 131 -19.41 5.46 -15.20
N ILE A 132 -19.64 4.14 -15.26
CA ILE A 132 -20.73 3.51 -16.04
C ILE A 132 -21.55 2.56 -15.17
N SER A 133 -22.86 2.70 -15.25
CA SER A 133 -23.86 2.01 -14.43
C SER A 133 -24.20 0.56 -14.86
N ASN A 134 -23.52 -0.02 -15.86
CA ASN A 134 -23.85 -1.34 -16.40
C ASN A 134 -22.69 -2.36 -16.26
N THR A 135 -22.90 -3.38 -15.42
CA THR A 135 -21.87 -4.35 -14.98
C THR A 135 -21.23 -5.17 -16.13
N GLN A 136 -22.02 -5.58 -17.14
CA GLN A 136 -21.49 -6.36 -18.27
C GLN A 136 -20.65 -5.52 -19.24
N ARG A 137 -21.06 -4.28 -19.46
CA ARG A 137 -20.31 -3.30 -20.26
C ARG A 137 -19.02 -2.91 -19.59
N HIS A 138 -19.00 -2.85 -18.25
CA HIS A 138 -17.87 -2.54 -17.43
C HIS A 138 -16.75 -3.62 -17.55
N ALA A 139 -17.09 -4.91 -17.45
CA ALA A 139 -16.12 -6.01 -17.57
C ALA A 139 -15.44 -6.03 -18.95
N LYS A 140 -16.21 -5.84 -20.03
CA LYS A 140 -15.68 -5.78 -21.40
C LYS A 140 -14.77 -4.58 -21.63
N MET A 141 -15.10 -3.43 -21.04
CA MET A 141 -14.28 -2.23 -21.12
C MET A 141 -13.01 -2.33 -20.28
N GLN A 142 -13.05 -3.00 -19.12
CA GLN A 142 -11.86 -3.24 -18.30
C GLN A 142 -10.84 -4.10 -19.03
N ALA A 143 -11.25 -5.20 -19.68
CA ALA A 143 -10.36 -6.05 -20.45
C ALA A 143 -9.69 -5.27 -21.61
N ALA A 144 -10.48 -4.48 -22.36
CA ALA A 144 -9.95 -3.64 -23.43
C ALA A 144 -8.99 -2.55 -22.93
N ALA A 145 -9.29 -1.94 -21.77
CA ALA A 145 -8.44 -0.93 -21.14
C ALA A 145 -7.12 -1.54 -20.66
N GLN A 146 -7.13 -2.74 -20.07
CA GLN A 146 -5.92 -3.46 -19.66
C GLN A 146 -5.00 -3.76 -20.85
N ALA A 147 -5.59 -4.24 -21.98
CA ALA A 147 -4.84 -4.48 -23.20
C ALA A 147 -4.20 -3.20 -23.75
N LYS A 148 -4.97 -2.07 -23.74
CA LYS A 148 -4.46 -0.78 -24.18
C LYS A 148 -3.32 -0.26 -23.29
N ILE A 149 -3.41 -0.39 -21.97
CA ILE A 149 -2.35 -0.01 -21.03
C ILE A 149 -1.10 -0.85 -21.25
N ALA A 150 -1.26 -2.17 -21.45
CA ALA A 150 -0.15 -3.07 -21.76
C ALA A 150 0.56 -2.66 -23.06
N ALA A 151 -0.20 -2.36 -24.13
CA ALA A 151 0.34 -1.91 -25.41
C ALA A 151 1.09 -0.55 -25.27
N MET A 152 0.55 0.41 -24.53
CA MET A 152 1.20 1.70 -24.28
C MET A 152 2.52 1.54 -23.51
N ARG A 153 2.58 0.61 -22.56
CA ARG A 153 3.81 0.28 -21.83
C ARG A 153 4.87 -0.36 -22.72
N GLN A 154 4.46 -1.28 -23.63
CA GLN A 154 5.36 -1.89 -24.61
C GLN A 154 5.88 -0.89 -25.66
N ALA A 155 5.05 0.07 -26.05
CA ALA A 155 5.43 1.11 -27.02
C ALA A 155 6.33 2.21 -26.41
N GLY A 156 6.66 2.14 -25.10
CA GLY A 156 7.46 3.18 -24.44
C GLY A 156 6.70 4.48 -24.19
N GLU A 157 5.43 4.54 -24.48
CA GLU A 157 4.52 5.62 -24.06
C GLU A 157 4.23 5.53 -22.58
N ILE A 158 5.30 5.61 -21.76
CA ILE A 158 5.21 5.48 -20.31
C ILE A 158 4.53 6.69 -19.73
N VAL A 159 3.37 6.48 -19.28
CA VAL A 159 2.61 7.39 -18.46
C VAL A 159 2.93 7.05 -16.99
N GLY A 160 4.11 7.45 -16.55
CA GLY A 160 4.60 7.24 -15.20
C GLY A 160 5.99 6.58 -15.18
N ARG A 161 6.96 7.24 -14.55
CA ARG A 161 8.33 6.72 -14.37
C ARG A 161 8.29 5.54 -13.39
N TYR A 162 8.06 4.36 -13.91
CA TYR A 162 8.08 3.12 -13.16
C TYR A 162 9.52 2.64 -13.00
N ARG A 163 10.10 2.80 -11.83
CA ARG A 163 11.33 2.09 -11.46
C ARG A 163 10.92 0.85 -10.67
N VAL A 164 10.92 -0.30 -11.32
CA VAL A 164 10.84 -1.59 -10.61
C VAL A 164 12.04 -1.65 -9.68
N LYS A 165 11.80 -1.80 -8.38
CA LYS A 165 12.88 -2.07 -7.43
C LYS A 165 13.47 -3.44 -7.77
N PRO A 166 14.82 -3.57 -7.88
CA PRO A 166 15.44 -4.88 -8.04
C PRO A 166 15.03 -5.77 -6.85
N GLU A 167 14.84 -7.04 -7.14
CA GLU A 167 14.55 -8.04 -6.10
C GLU A 167 15.56 -7.90 -4.97
N VAL A 168 15.05 -7.71 -3.76
CA VAL A 168 15.86 -7.81 -2.56
C VAL A 168 16.17 -9.30 -2.38
N VAL A 169 17.27 -9.75 -3.00
CA VAL A 169 17.85 -11.04 -2.73
C VAL A 169 18.51 -10.91 -1.36
N GLY A 170 17.89 -11.50 -0.35
CA GLY A 170 18.41 -11.64 1.01
C GLY A 170 18.70 -13.08 1.31
#